data_9d55c52dd9a56680ff0aa3656bddc298
#
_entry.id   9d55c52dd9a56680ff0aa3656bddc298
#
_cell.length_a   1.000
_cell.length_b   1.000
_cell.length_c   1.000
_cell.angle_alpha   90.00
_cell.angle_beta   90.00
_cell.angle_gamma   90.00
#
_symmetry.space_group_name_H-M   'P 1'
#
loop_
_entity.id
_entity.type
_entity.pdbx_description
1 polymer ?
#
loop_
_entity_poly.entity_id
_entity_poly.type
_entity_poly.pdbx_seq_one_letter_code
_entity_poly.pdbx_strand_id
1 'polypeptide(L)'
;MAPQEATTHQDERTLTVERVQIGVRMEKRMLKVLKGLAEYLDITLGDLLEGITLHAFESQTPFNEETRRRIAQLKDVYGMDYGAEASHRFVELTTGTAKDVGRGENR
;
A
#
# COMPACT_ATOMS: atom_id res chain seq x y z
N MET A 1 3.76 -30.58 -22.22
CA MET A 1 3.67 -30.23 -21.86
C MET A 1 4.02 -29.57 -20.73
N ALA A 2 4.94 -29.27 -20.47
CA ALA A 2 5.33 -28.55 -19.40
C ALA A 2 4.39 -27.46 -18.99
N PRO A 3 3.79 -26.78 -19.86
CA PRO A 3 2.92 -25.74 -19.45
C PRO A 3 1.79 -26.18 -18.58
N GLN A 4 1.35 -27.39 -18.76
CA GLN A 4 0.32 -27.81 -17.98
C GLN A 4 0.69 -27.97 -16.60
N GLU A 5 1.87 -28.43 -16.35
CA GLU A 5 2.25 -28.60 -15.02
C GLU A 5 2.38 -27.33 -14.34
N ALA A 6 2.84 -26.32 -15.00
CA ALA A 6 2.98 -25.04 -14.37
C ALA A 6 1.65 -24.53 -13.96
N THR A 7 0.66 -24.73 -14.78
CA THR A 7 -0.66 -24.27 -14.45
C THR A 7 -1.19 -24.98 -13.24
N THR A 8 -0.94 -26.25 -13.16
CA THR A 8 -1.42 -26.97 -12.01
C THR A 8 -0.82 -26.47 -10.74
N HIS A 9 0.47 -26.16 -10.75
CA HIS A 9 1.09 -25.66 -9.58
C HIS A 9 0.50 -24.34 -9.17
N GLN A 10 0.18 -23.48 -10.11
CA GLN A 10 -0.40 -22.23 -9.77
C GLN A 10 -1.76 -22.39 -9.18
N ASP A 11 -2.53 -23.33 -9.69
CA ASP A 11 -3.84 -23.54 -9.15
C ASP A 11 -3.77 -23.98 -7.71
N GLU A 12 -2.77 -24.74 -7.37
CA GLU A 12 -2.67 -25.19 -6.01
C GLU A 12 -2.35 -24.08 -5.06
N ARG A 13 -1.81 -22.97 -5.56
CA ARG A 13 -1.47 -21.87 -4.71
C ARG A 13 -2.54 -20.85 -4.59
N THR A 14 -3.60 -20.96 -5.34
CA THR A 14 -4.63 -19.94 -5.26
C THR A 14 -5.57 -20.25 -4.12
N LEU A 15 -6.09 -19.22 -3.53
CA LEU A 15 -7.04 -19.34 -2.47
C LEU A 15 -8.27 -18.55 -2.86
N THR A 16 -9.42 -19.15 -2.69
CA THR A 16 -10.66 -18.44 -2.94
C THR A 16 -11.02 -17.65 -1.71
N VAL A 17 -11.20 -16.36 -1.86
CA VAL A 17 -11.47 -15.50 -0.73
C VAL A 17 -12.64 -14.59 -1.05
N GLU A 18 -13.26 -14.07 -0.03
CA GLU A 18 -14.29 -13.08 -0.18
C GLU A 18 -13.71 -11.72 0.15
N ARG A 19 -13.85 -10.76 -0.75
CA ARG A 19 -13.35 -9.41 -0.49
C ARG A 19 -14.50 -8.49 -0.26
N VAL A 20 -14.27 -7.50 0.59
CA VAL A 20 -15.27 -6.49 0.87
C VAL A 20 -14.67 -5.14 0.53
N GLN A 21 -15.54 -4.19 0.29
CA GLN A 21 -15.10 -2.86 -0.03
C GLN A 21 -14.98 -2.07 1.25
N ILE A 22 -13.90 -1.31 1.41
CA ILE A 22 -13.71 -0.47 2.56
C ILE A 22 -13.34 0.91 2.10
N GLY A 23 -13.52 1.89 2.95
CA GLY A 23 -13.05 3.22 2.68
C GLY A 23 -12.13 3.65 3.78
N VAL A 24 -10.95 4.15 3.41
CA VAL A 24 -9.99 4.64 4.38
C VAL A 24 -9.47 5.97 3.90
N ARG A 25 -9.05 6.81 4.82
CA ARG A 25 -8.41 8.07 4.47
C ARG A 25 -6.93 7.90 4.69
N MET A 26 -6.14 8.39 3.78
CA MET A 26 -4.71 8.18 3.81
C MET A 26 -4.04 9.47 3.38
N GLU A 27 -2.82 9.68 3.86
CA GLU A 27 -2.08 10.85 3.48
C GLU A 27 -1.91 10.87 1.95
N LYS A 28 -2.10 12.05 1.36
CA LYS A 28 -2.22 12.17 -0.07
C LYS A 28 -0.99 11.71 -0.82
N ARG A 29 0.20 12.11 -0.38
CA ARG A 29 1.43 11.76 -1.09
C ARG A 29 1.72 10.26 -0.97
N MET A 30 1.43 9.69 0.20
CA MET A 30 1.60 8.26 0.39
C MET A 30 0.70 7.49 -0.57
N LEU A 31 -0.53 7.96 -0.74
CA LEU A 31 -1.43 7.30 -1.67
C LEU A 31 -0.90 7.39 -3.11
N LYS A 32 -0.34 8.53 -3.48
CA LYS A 32 0.21 8.66 -4.82
C LYS A 32 1.40 7.72 -5.03
N VAL A 33 2.23 7.56 -4.03
CA VAL A 33 3.34 6.63 -4.12
C VAL A 33 2.81 5.20 -4.25
N LEU A 34 1.80 4.85 -3.45
CA LEU A 34 1.23 3.51 -3.55
C LEU A 34 0.62 3.24 -4.92
N LYS A 35 -0.10 4.21 -5.46
CA LYS A 35 -0.70 4.01 -6.76
C LYS A 35 0.38 3.88 -7.85
N GLY A 36 1.41 4.69 -7.76
CA GLY A 36 2.51 4.59 -8.71
C GLY A 36 3.23 3.25 -8.60
N LEU A 37 3.38 2.76 -7.39
CA LEU A 37 4.03 1.48 -7.19
C LEU A 37 3.18 0.34 -7.73
N ALA A 38 1.87 0.39 -7.50
CA ALA A 38 0.98 -0.64 -8.05
C ALA A 38 1.08 -0.67 -9.56
N GLU A 39 1.14 0.51 -10.17
CA GLU A 39 1.28 0.59 -11.61
C GLU A 39 2.61 -0.01 -12.06
N TYR A 40 3.69 0.31 -11.38
CA TYR A 40 5.00 -0.21 -11.72
C TYR A 40 5.02 -1.73 -11.60
N LEU A 41 4.36 -2.29 -10.59
CA LEU A 41 4.34 -3.72 -10.38
C LEU A 41 3.25 -4.41 -11.20
N ASP A 42 2.41 -3.62 -11.86
CA ASP A 42 1.33 -4.15 -12.69
C ASP A 42 0.33 -4.96 -11.87
N ILE A 43 -0.04 -4.46 -10.72
CA ILE A 43 -1.05 -5.09 -9.87
C ILE A 43 -2.02 -4.02 -9.42
N THR A 44 -3.13 -4.42 -8.85
CA THR A 44 -4.09 -3.46 -8.35
C THR A 44 -3.63 -2.91 -7.01
N LEU A 45 -4.17 -1.76 -6.64
CA LEU A 45 -3.85 -1.18 -5.36
C LEU A 45 -4.26 -2.11 -4.23
N GLY A 46 -5.40 -2.75 -4.34
CA GLY A 46 -5.83 -3.70 -3.31
C GLY A 46 -4.86 -4.85 -3.15
N ASP A 47 -4.39 -5.40 -4.28
CA ASP A 47 -3.44 -6.48 -4.24
C ASP A 47 -2.14 -6.03 -3.58
N LEU A 48 -1.69 -4.83 -3.90
CA LEU A 48 -0.48 -4.30 -3.29
C LEU A 48 -0.66 -4.17 -1.78
N LEU A 49 -1.79 -3.62 -1.35
CA LEU A 49 -2.02 -3.42 0.07
C LEU A 49 -2.13 -4.75 0.81
N GLU A 50 -2.75 -5.74 0.18
CA GLU A 50 -2.82 -7.06 0.79
C GLU A 50 -1.43 -7.66 0.96
N GLY A 51 -0.60 -7.50 -0.06
CA GLY A 51 0.75 -8.03 0.04
C GLY A 51 1.57 -7.37 1.11
N ILE A 52 1.47 -6.05 1.23
CA ILE A 52 2.17 -5.33 2.28
C ILE A 52 1.68 -5.82 3.65
N THR A 53 0.38 -5.97 3.79
CA THR A 53 -0.20 -6.36 5.06
C THR A 53 0.25 -7.77 5.47
N LEU A 54 0.22 -8.69 4.53
CA LEU A 54 0.61 -10.06 4.84
C LEU A 54 2.07 -10.13 5.26
N HIS A 55 2.93 -9.41 4.56
CA HIS A 55 4.34 -9.41 4.93
C HIS A 55 4.55 -8.75 6.28
N ALA A 56 3.81 -7.68 6.54
CA ALA A 56 3.95 -6.99 7.82
C ALA A 56 3.51 -7.88 8.98
N PHE A 57 2.46 -8.67 8.77
CA PHE A 57 2.02 -9.58 9.82
C PHE A 57 3.09 -10.58 10.19
N GLU A 58 3.98 -10.90 9.27
CA GLU A 58 5.03 -11.85 9.53
C GLU A 58 6.39 -11.20 9.70
N SER A 59 6.41 -9.90 9.90
CA SER A 59 7.63 -9.13 10.08
C SER A 59 8.61 -9.30 8.95
N GLN A 60 8.09 -9.40 7.74
CA GLN A 60 8.92 -9.57 6.56
C GLN A 60 8.85 -8.33 5.71
N THR A 61 9.89 -8.10 4.91
CA THR A 61 9.92 -6.99 4.00
C THR A 61 9.27 -7.41 2.69
N PRO A 62 8.27 -6.69 2.23
CA PRO A 62 7.55 -7.11 1.02
C PRO A 62 8.25 -6.77 -0.29
N PHE A 63 9.31 -5.96 -0.25
CA PHE A 63 9.89 -5.45 -1.48
C PHE A 63 11.36 -5.80 -1.58
N ASN A 64 11.78 -6.18 -2.78
CA ASN A 64 13.20 -6.41 -3.02
C ASN A 64 13.90 -5.09 -3.23
N GLU A 65 15.21 -5.14 -3.48
CA GLU A 65 15.96 -3.92 -3.55
C GLU A 65 15.60 -3.07 -4.74
N GLU A 66 15.32 -3.67 -5.87
CA GLU A 66 14.94 -2.90 -7.03
C GLU A 66 13.62 -2.18 -6.80
N THR A 67 12.65 -2.84 -6.20
CA THR A 67 11.39 -2.20 -5.90
C THR A 67 11.57 -1.09 -4.89
N ARG A 68 12.46 -1.29 -3.92
CA ARG A 68 12.70 -0.24 -2.93
C ARG A 68 13.32 1.00 -3.57
N ARG A 69 14.16 0.81 -4.57
CA ARG A 69 14.69 1.97 -5.29
C ARG A 69 13.57 2.69 -6.04
N ARG A 70 12.64 1.94 -6.61
CA ARG A 70 11.53 2.58 -7.29
C ARG A 70 10.65 3.36 -6.30
N ILE A 71 10.46 2.81 -5.11
CA ILE A 71 9.72 3.52 -4.09
C ILE A 71 10.41 4.85 -3.76
N ALA A 72 11.73 4.84 -3.64
CA ALA A 72 12.45 6.06 -3.34
C ALA A 72 12.26 7.09 -4.45
N GLN A 73 12.25 6.65 -5.69
CA GLN A 73 12.03 7.54 -6.82
C GLN A 73 10.62 8.13 -6.79
N LEU A 74 9.64 7.30 -6.49
CA LEU A 74 8.27 7.78 -6.43
C LEU A 74 8.08 8.76 -5.28
N LYS A 75 8.72 8.49 -4.16
CA LYS A 75 8.64 9.43 -3.04
C LYS A 75 9.20 10.79 -3.45
N ASP A 76 10.29 10.79 -4.19
CA ASP A 76 10.84 12.03 -4.68
C ASP A 76 9.88 12.74 -5.61
N VAL A 77 9.31 12.01 -6.54
CA VAL A 77 8.39 12.59 -7.52
C VAL A 77 7.21 13.25 -6.83
N TYR A 78 6.67 12.62 -5.82
CA TYR A 78 5.47 13.13 -5.18
C TYR A 78 5.74 13.93 -3.91
N GLY A 79 7.00 14.15 -3.60
CA GLY A 79 7.35 14.97 -2.46
C GLY A 79 7.04 14.34 -1.12
N MET A 80 7.04 13.02 -1.06
CA MET A 80 6.79 12.33 0.20
C MET A 80 8.07 12.29 0.99
N ASP A 81 8.24 13.26 1.88
CA ASP A 81 9.52 13.48 2.53
C ASP A 81 9.55 12.96 3.96
N TYR A 82 8.86 11.90 4.24
CA TYR A 82 8.85 11.29 5.56
C TYR A 82 8.88 9.78 5.41
N GLY A 83 9.10 9.08 6.49
CA GLY A 83 9.16 7.64 6.49
C GLY A 83 8.37 7.07 7.66
N ALA A 84 8.74 5.86 8.06
CA ALA A 84 7.98 5.14 9.07
C ALA A 84 7.93 5.87 10.40
N GLU A 85 8.87 6.75 10.64
CA GLU A 85 8.88 7.47 11.90
C GLU A 85 7.66 8.37 12.04
N ALA A 86 6.98 8.68 10.93
CA ALA A 86 5.80 9.53 10.98
C ALA A 86 4.53 8.78 11.34
N SER A 87 4.64 7.47 11.48
CA SER A 87 3.46 6.65 11.72
C SER A 87 2.77 7.10 13.01
N HIS A 88 1.45 7.24 12.92
CA HIS A 88 0.61 7.65 14.05
C HIS A 88 0.88 9.08 14.53
N ARG A 89 1.56 9.87 13.71
CA ARG A 89 1.89 11.23 14.12
C ARG A 89 1.30 12.28 13.19
N PHE A 90 0.41 11.88 12.30
CA PHE A 90 -0.17 12.83 11.37
C PHE A 90 -1.28 13.64 12.02
N VAL A 91 -1.31 14.91 11.67
CA VAL A 91 -2.44 15.77 12.01
C VAL A 91 -3.04 16.19 10.69
N GLU A 92 -4.33 15.95 10.53
CA GLU A 92 -4.93 16.17 9.23
C GLU A 92 -5.11 17.65 8.98
N LEU A 93 -4.74 18.08 7.79
CA LEU A 93 -4.93 19.46 7.39
C LEU A 93 -6.42 19.70 7.18
N THR A 94 -6.94 20.73 7.86
CA THR A 94 -8.33 21.05 7.68
C THR A 94 -8.43 22.33 6.93
N THR A 95 -9.39 22.45 6.05
CA THR A 95 -9.52 23.63 5.26
C THR A 95 -10.77 24.31 5.65
N GLY A 96 -10.82 24.76 6.83
CA GLY A 96 -11.89 25.63 7.18
C GLY A 96 -13.05 25.06 7.92
N THR A 97 -13.04 23.84 8.31
CA THR A 97 -14.12 23.36 9.08
C THR A 97 -13.63 22.89 10.40
N ALA A 98 -14.10 23.46 11.43
CA ALA A 98 -13.62 23.16 12.74
C ALA A 98 -13.95 21.76 13.17
N LYS A 99 -15.03 21.20 12.69
CA LYS A 99 -15.36 19.90 13.15
C LYS A 99 -14.36 18.86 12.69
N ASP A 100 -13.69 19.12 11.61
CA ASP A 100 -12.71 18.19 11.18
C ASP A 100 -11.57 18.10 12.15
N VAL A 101 -11.28 19.20 12.77
CA VAL A 101 -10.23 19.19 13.74
C VAL A 101 -10.58 18.26 14.88
N GLY A 102 -11.80 18.38 15.36
CA GLY A 102 -12.15 17.53 16.46
C GLY A 102 -12.08 16.10 16.13
N ARG A 103 -12.46 15.76 14.90
CA ARG A 103 -12.41 14.40 14.58
C ARG A 103 -11.02 13.92 14.43
N GLY A 104 -10.15 14.76 13.99
CA GLY A 104 -8.80 14.35 13.74
C GLY A 104 -8.14 13.84 14.94
N GLU A 105 -8.50 14.30 16.10
CA GLU A 105 -7.85 13.82 17.18
C GLU A 105 -8.38 12.64 17.77
N ASN A 106 -9.39 12.16 17.30
CA ASN A 106 -9.90 11.01 17.87
C ASN A 106 -9.12 9.83 17.59
N ARG A 107 -8.12 9.88 17.07
CA ARG A 107 -7.41 8.77 16.81
C ARG A 107 -6.51 8.44 17.65
#